data_6452a92076a986428423263b76aa3728
#
_entry.id   6452a92076a986428423263b76aa3728
#
_cell.length_a   1.000
_cell.length_b   1.000
_cell.length_c   1.000
_cell.angle_alpha   90.00
_cell.angle_beta   90.00
_cell.angle_gamma   90.00
#
_symmetry.space_group_name_H-M   'P 1'
#
loop_
_entity.id
_entity.type
_entity.pdbx_description
1 polymer ?
#
loop_
_entity_poly.entity_id
_entity_poly.type
_entity_poly.pdbx_seq_one_letter_code
_entity_poly.pdbx_strand_id
1 'polypeptide(L)'
;MIKDSDAELCGPDINQSEGHTTIVGNKIYIGLNLVDKISEKVSSYIINERKRGEFKSFDDFCARIAPRNCNKRCKENLIWAGAFDNIPIVHKEKEVQMRLI
;
A
#
# COMPACT_ATOMS: atom_id res chain seq x y z
N MET A 1 15.03 1.90 22.57
CA MET A 1 15.57 2.60 21.40
C MET A 1 16.06 1.61 20.35
N ILE A 2 15.82 1.90 19.10
CA ILE A 2 16.25 1.02 18.04
C ILE A 2 17.63 1.41 17.57
N LYS A 3 18.51 0.42 17.50
CA LYS A 3 19.84 0.68 16.98
C LYS A 3 19.77 0.56 15.46
N ASP A 4 20.62 1.30 14.77
CA ASP A 4 20.61 1.26 13.31
C ASP A 4 20.75 -0.14 12.77
N SER A 5 21.60 -0.96 13.39
CA SER A 5 21.80 -2.31 12.90
C SER A 5 20.59 -3.21 13.13
N ASP A 6 19.67 -2.79 13.99
CA ASP A 6 18.48 -3.59 14.29
C ASP A 6 17.25 -3.10 13.54
N ALA A 7 17.32 -1.93 12.92
CA ALA A 7 16.15 -1.37 12.27
C ALA A 7 15.97 -1.98 10.89
N GLU A 8 14.73 -2.27 10.55
CA GLU A 8 14.38 -2.81 9.24
C GLU A 8 13.54 -1.78 8.51
N LEU A 9 14.01 -1.32 7.37
CA LEU A 9 13.25 -0.37 6.56
C LEU A 9 12.28 -1.13 5.69
N CYS A 10 10.99 -0.91 5.89
CA CYS A 10 9.96 -1.70 5.24
C CYS A 10 9.29 -1.03 4.05
N GLY A 11 9.63 0.21 3.75
CA GLY A 11 8.95 0.91 2.67
C GLY A 11 7.48 1.14 3.01
N PRO A 12 6.69 1.72 2.11
CA PRO A 12 5.26 1.92 2.37
C PRO A 12 4.53 0.58 2.27
N ASP A 13 3.53 0.41 3.13
CA ASP A 13 2.72 -0.81 3.16
C ASP A 13 1.27 -0.39 3.31
N ILE A 14 0.41 -0.89 2.43
CA ILE A 14 -0.96 -0.42 2.38
C ILE A 14 -1.73 -0.72 3.67
N ASN A 15 -1.33 -1.75 4.39
CA ASN A 15 -2.01 -2.13 5.63
C ASN A 15 -1.31 -1.66 6.89
N GLN A 16 -0.05 -1.26 6.81
CA GLN A 16 0.71 -0.91 8.01
C GLN A 16 1.10 0.56 8.08
N SER A 17 1.34 1.20 6.94
CA SER A 17 1.84 2.56 6.96
C SER A 17 0.77 3.56 7.32
N GLU A 18 1.17 4.58 8.08
CA GLU A 18 0.32 5.74 8.32
C GLU A 18 0.58 6.75 7.22
N GLY A 19 0.02 7.93 7.33
CA GLY A 19 0.33 8.97 6.36
C GLY A 19 1.77 9.41 6.44
N HIS A 20 2.33 9.43 7.64
CA HIS A 20 3.73 9.77 7.85
C HIS A 20 4.51 8.51 8.22
N THR A 21 5.82 8.58 8.13
CA THR A 21 6.68 7.45 8.45
C THR A 21 6.60 7.14 9.94
N THR A 22 6.46 5.86 10.27
CA THR A 22 6.32 5.42 11.65
C THR A 22 7.24 4.25 11.93
N ILE A 23 7.47 4.01 13.21
CA ILE A 23 8.29 2.90 13.67
C ILE A 23 7.41 1.98 14.50
N VAL A 24 7.40 0.70 14.15
CA VAL A 24 6.64 -0.31 14.88
C VAL A 24 7.63 -1.40 15.25
N GLY A 25 7.99 -1.48 16.53
CA GLY A 25 9.03 -2.39 16.96
C GLY A 25 10.36 -1.98 16.36
N ASN A 26 10.96 -2.86 15.58
CA ASN A 26 12.19 -2.53 14.87
C ASN A 26 11.97 -2.28 13.39
N LYS A 27 10.71 -2.11 12.98
CA LYS A 27 10.39 -1.89 11.57
C LYS A 27 10.02 -0.43 11.34
N ILE A 28 10.55 0.12 10.27
CA ILE A 28 10.28 1.50 9.89
C ILE A 28 9.41 1.46 8.65
N TYR A 29 8.17 1.93 8.77
CA TYR A 29 7.24 1.96 7.64
C TYR A 29 7.21 3.35 7.04
N ILE A 30 7.58 3.44 5.78
CA ILE A 30 7.58 4.72 5.08
C ILE A 30 6.13 5.19 4.96
N GLY A 31 5.90 6.46 5.24
CA GLY A 31 4.54 7.02 5.21
C GLY A 31 3.95 7.01 3.81
N LEU A 32 2.65 6.78 3.73
CA LEU A 32 1.96 6.77 2.44
C LEU A 32 2.06 8.11 1.74
N ASN A 33 2.13 9.20 2.50
CA ASN A 33 2.19 10.54 1.89
C ASN A 33 3.53 10.84 1.22
N LEU A 34 4.53 9.97 1.41
CA LEU A 34 5.78 10.13 0.69
C LEU A 34 5.70 9.54 -0.71
N VAL A 35 4.66 8.75 -0.99
CA VAL A 35 4.43 8.23 -2.33
C VAL A 35 3.85 9.36 -3.17
N ASP A 36 4.40 9.57 -4.36
CA ASP A 36 3.95 10.65 -5.22
C ASP A 36 2.45 10.53 -5.51
N LYS A 37 1.75 11.63 -5.49
CA LYS A 37 0.30 11.73 -5.74
C LYS A 37 -0.56 11.20 -4.59
N ILE A 38 0.03 10.79 -3.49
CA ILE A 38 -0.75 10.34 -2.33
C ILE A 38 -0.77 11.46 -1.31
N SER A 39 -1.80 12.28 -1.38
CA SER A 39 -1.97 13.39 -0.45
C SER A 39 -2.49 12.90 0.89
N GLU A 40 -2.53 13.80 1.87
CA GLU A 40 -3.12 13.46 3.16
C GLU A 40 -4.57 13.02 3.02
N LYS A 41 -5.29 13.61 2.08
CA LYS A 41 -6.67 13.22 1.88
C LYS A 41 -6.76 11.78 1.39
N VAL A 42 -5.92 11.42 0.43
CA VAL A 42 -5.92 10.05 -0.10
C VAL A 42 -5.51 9.06 0.98
N SER A 43 -4.44 9.34 1.72
CA SER A 43 -3.99 8.41 2.76
C SER A 43 -5.04 8.28 3.84
N SER A 44 -5.77 9.34 4.15
CA SER A 44 -6.84 9.27 5.16
C SER A 44 -7.95 8.33 4.74
N TYR A 45 -8.34 8.36 3.47
CA TYR A 45 -9.35 7.42 2.98
C TYR A 45 -8.87 5.99 3.12
N ILE A 46 -7.61 5.74 2.79
CA ILE A 46 -7.04 4.39 2.87
C ILE A 46 -7.02 3.93 4.33
N ILE A 47 -6.52 4.77 5.23
CA ILE A 47 -6.39 4.40 6.63
C ILE A 47 -7.75 4.17 7.26
N ASN A 48 -8.72 5.02 6.94
CA ASN A 48 -10.06 4.85 7.49
C ASN A 48 -10.71 3.57 6.98
N GLU A 49 -10.53 3.28 5.70
CA GLU A 49 -11.15 2.09 5.15
C GLU A 49 -10.55 0.81 5.74
N ARG A 50 -9.24 0.79 5.97
CA ARG A 50 -8.64 -0.44 6.50
C ARG A 50 -9.00 -0.71 7.95
N LYS A 51 -9.60 0.26 8.64
CA LYS A 51 -10.12 0.00 9.99
C LYS A 51 -11.25 -1.00 9.97
N ARG A 52 -11.89 -1.18 8.83
CA ARG A 52 -12.95 -2.16 8.66
C ARG A 52 -12.39 -3.54 8.35
N GLY A 53 -11.09 -3.68 8.26
CA GLY A 53 -10.40 -4.91 7.96
C GLY A 53 -9.27 -4.61 6.99
N GLU A 54 -8.18 -5.33 7.13
CA GLU A 54 -7.04 -5.13 6.25
C GLU A 54 -7.43 -5.39 4.81
N PHE A 55 -6.76 -4.73 3.89
CA PHE A 55 -6.93 -5.02 2.47
C PHE A 55 -6.30 -6.40 2.21
N LYS A 56 -7.08 -7.28 1.62
CA LYS A 56 -6.64 -8.66 1.44
C LYS A 56 -5.94 -8.88 0.11
N SER A 57 -6.12 -7.97 -0.82
CA SER A 57 -5.52 -8.05 -2.14
C SER A 57 -5.61 -6.69 -2.80
N PHE A 58 -4.92 -6.53 -3.92
CA PHE A 58 -5.05 -5.30 -4.68
C PHE A 58 -6.49 -5.14 -5.19
N ASP A 59 -7.11 -6.24 -5.60
CA ASP A 59 -8.51 -6.18 -6.06
C ASP A 59 -9.45 -5.74 -4.94
N ASP A 60 -9.20 -6.21 -3.72
CA ASP A 60 -9.98 -5.80 -2.57
C ASP A 60 -9.84 -4.29 -2.34
N PHE A 61 -8.61 -3.80 -2.44
CA PHE A 61 -8.36 -2.37 -2.31
C PHE A 61 -9.16 -1.59 -3.36
N CYS A 62 -9.12 -2.04 -4.60
CA CYS A 62 -9.81 -1.33 -5.69
C CYS A 62 -11.32 -1.35 -5.50
N ALA A 63 -11.84 -2.43 -4.92
CA ALA A 63 -13.28 -2.52 -4.68
C ALA A 63 -13.72 -1.60 -3.54
N ARG A 64 -12.83 -1.35 -2.58
CA ARG A 64 -13.19 -0.63 -1.37
C ARG A 64 -12.85 0.86 -1.44
N ILE A 65 -11.90 1.26 -2.26
CA ILE A 65 -11.48 2.66 -2.38
C ILE A 65 -11.98 3.17 -3.73
N ALA A 66 -12.88 4.13 -3.71
CA ALA A 66 -13.47 4.65 -4.94
C ALA A 66 -12.41 5.33 -5.80
N PRO A 67 -12.53 5.25 -7.13
CA PRO A 67 -11.55 5.90 -8.02
C PRO A 67 -11.39 7.40 -7.78
N ARG A 68 -12.44 8.08 -7.32
CA ARG A 68 -12.31 9.52 -7.05
C ARG A 68 -11.44 9.77 -5.84
N ASN A 69 -11.24 8.77 -4.97
CA ASN A 69 -10.41 8.91 -3.78
C ASN A 69 -9.00 8.42 -4.02
N CYS A 70 -8.82 7.51 -4.97
CA CYS A 70 -7.49 7.01 -5.33
C CYS A 70 -7.57 6.58 -6.78
N ASN A 71 -7.18 7.48 -7.67
CA ASN A 71 -7.35 7.23 -9.10
C ASN A 71 -6.25 6.29 -9.61
N LYS A 72 -6.28 6.04 -10.91
CA LYS A 72 -5.35 5.11 -11.51
C LYS A 72 -3.89 5.49 -11.25
N ARG A 73 -3.57 6.78 -11.37
CA ARG A 73 -2.20 7.24 -11.16
C ARG A 73 -1.76 6.99 -9.72
N CYS A 74 -2.65 7.24 -8.77
CA CYS A 74 -2.34 6.98 -7.36
C CYS A 74 -2.10 5.51 -7.13
N LYS A 75 -2.94 4.65 -7.72
CA LYS A 75 -2.77 3.21 -7.56
C LYS A 75 -1.46 2.73 -8.16
N GLU A 76 -1.13 3.24 -9.33
CA GLU A 76 0.13 2.88 -9.98
C GLU A 76 1.33 3.28 -9.13
N ASN A 77 1.28 4.48 -8.56
CA ASN A 77 2.38 4.94 -7.74
C ASN A 77 2.52 4.11 -6.47
N LEU A 78 1.41 3.68 -5.89
CA LEU A 78 1.46 2.79 -4.73
C LEU A 78 2.06 1.44 -5.09
N ILE A 79 1.70 0.90 -6.25
CA ILE A 79 2.28 -0.35 -6.70
C ILE A 79 3.79 -0.20 -6.90
N TRP A 80 4.20 0.86 -7.58
CA TRP A 80 5.62 1.09 -7.83
C TRP A 80 6.41 1.29 -6.55
N ALA A 81 5.79 1.87 -5.53
CA ALA A 81 6.45 2.09 -4.26
C ALA A 81 6.51 0.83 -3.40
N GLY A 82 5.84 -0.24 -3.81
CA GLY A 82 5.85 -1.48 -3.06
C GLY A 82 4.76 -1.59 -2.01
N ALA A 83 3.77 -0.70 -2.03
CA ALA A 83 2.76 -0.68 -0.97
C ALA A 83 1.90 -1.93 -0.94
N PHE A 84 1.82 -2.65 -2.06
CA PHE A 84 1.02 -3.87 -2.15
C PHE A 84 1.87 -5.13 -2.14
N ASP A 85 3.17 -5.02 -1.84
CA ASP A 85 4.07 -6.17 -1.95
C ASP A 85 3.72 -7.30 -1.00
N ASN A 86 3.07 -6.99 0.11
CA ASN A 86 2.78 -8.00 1.12
C ASN A 86 1.39 -8.61 1.00
N ILE A 87 0.64 -8.24 -0.05
CA ILE A 87 -0.65 -8.85 -0.32
C ILE A 87 -0.70 -9.19 -1.79
N PRO A 88 -1.58 -10.13 -2.19
CA PRO A 88 -1.62 -10.55 -3.58
C PRO A 88 -2.05 -9.43 -4.52
N ILE A 89 -1.39 -9.34 -5.66
CA ILE A 89 -1.85 -8.54 -6.76
C ILE A 89 -2.27 -9.56 -7.78
N VAL A 90 -3.54 -9.96 -7.69
CA VAL A 90 -4.00 -11.01 -8.56
C VAL A 90 -4.59 -10.43 -9.80
N HIS A 91 -3.97 -10.74 -10.90
CA HIS A 91 -4.56 -10.41 -12.17
C HIS A 91 -4.82 -11.73 -12.79
N LYS A 92 -6.00 -12.23 -12.58
CA LYS A 92 -6.30 -13.50 -13.07
C LYS A 92 -5.97 -13.63 -14.44
N GLU A 93 -6.13 -12.58 -15.10
CA GLU A 93 -5.82 -12.68 -16.47
C GLU A 93 -4.40 -12.84 -16.66
N LYS A 94 -3.64 -12.49 -15.76
CA LYS A 94 -2.38 -12.56 -16.04
C LYS A 94 -1.84 -13.81 -15.90
N GLU A 95 -2.29 -14.48 -15.11
CA GLU A 95 -1.72 -15.68 -15.14
C GLU A 95 -2.16 -16.31 -16.27
N VAL A 96 -2.91 -15.93 -16.71
CA VAL A 96 -3.26 -16.43 -17.79
C VAL A 96 -2.58 -16.15 -18.81
N GLN A 97 -2.31 -15.58 -18.78
CA GLN A 97 -1.86 -15.28 -19.66
C GLN A 97 -0.86 -15.71 -19.97
N MET A 98 -0.59 -16.03 -19.54
CA MET A 98 0.16 -16.24 -19.86
C MET A 98 0.23 -17.01 -20.45
N ARG A 99 -0.32 -17.31 -20.64
CA ARG A 99 -0.50 -17.82 -21.34
C ARG A 99 -0.29 -17.89 -22.28
N LEU A 100 -0.07 -17.80 -22.32
CA LEU A 100 -0.01 -17.73 -23.13
C LEU A 100 0.42 -17.93 -23.77
N ILE A 101 0.70 -18.09 -23.72
CA ILE A 101 0.96 -18.07 -24.17
C ILE A 101 1.16 -18.09 -24.68
#